data_36f50ff71b5520f609dd7c5276e2aa63
#
_entry.id   36f50ff71b5520f609dd7c5276e2aa63
#
_cell.length_a   1.000
_cell.length_b   1.000
_cell.length_c   1.000
_cell.angle_alpha   90.00
_cell.angle_beta   90.00
_cell.angle_gamma   90.00
#
_symmetry.space_group_name_H-M   'P 1'
#
loop_
_entity.id
_entity.type
_entity.pdbx_description
1 polymer ?
#
loop_
_entity_poly.entity_id
_entity_poly.type
_entity_poly.pdbx_seq_one_letter_code
_entity_poly.pdbx_strand_id
1 'polypeptide(L)'
;MYEAVKESGYPVDHACALLHISRSAYYKWNSGKLSPRQEENERIADKLEQMHMEDSAKGYRRLRDDLEVFHGIPVNDKRVLRICRKRGIKSTIKYANNGCTRQAKNPQYIAENLLNRDFHAEKPNEKWLTDVTEFKWYEGIEVHKVYLSAILDLYDRRIVSFVIRDRNDNPLVFDTFDLAAAANPDATPLFHSDRGFQYTNRVFHQKLVDAGMTQSMSRVGKCIDNGPMEGFWGILKRERYYGRRFTDRESLVRMIENYIAYYNHQRLQRNLGVLTPMQKHELYKAA
;
A
#
# COMPACT_ATOMS: atom_id res chain seq x y z
N MET A 1 -40.25 -7.92 16.19
CA MET A 1 -40.84 -7.37 17.41
C MET A 1 -41.75 -6.15 17.12
N TYR A 2 -41.26 -5.05 16.56
CA TYR A 2 -42.10 -3.89 16.19
C TYR A 2 -43.08 -4.20 15.05
N GLU A 3 -42.70 -5.00 14.06
CA GLU A 3 -43.59 -5.50 13.01
C GLU A 3 -44.73 -6.33 13.61
N ALA A 4 -44.42 -7.20 14.58
CA ALA A 4 -45.43 -7.97 15.26
C ALA A 4 -46.49 -7.11 15.99
N VAL A 5 -46.07 -5.94 16.56
CA VAL A 5 -47.04 -4.98 17.13
C VAL A 5 -47.89 -4.38 16.03
N LYS A 6 -47.34 -4.03 14.87
CA LYS A 6 -48.07 -3.44 13.74
C LYS A 6 -49.07 -4.40 13.12
N GLU A 7 -48.73 -5.68 13.04
CA GLU A 7 -49.52 -6.73 12.39
C GLU A 7 -50.51 -7.42 13.34
N SER A 8 -50.38 -7.21 14.66
CA SER A 8 -51.18 -7.90 15.68
C SER A 8 -52.63 -7.57 15.67
N GLY A 9 -53.05 -6.43 15.12
CA GLY A 9 -54.42 -5.93 15.20
C GLY A 9 -54.88 -5.49 16.60
N TYR A 10 -54.03 -5.65 17.63
CA TYR A 10 -54.34 -5.21 18.99
C TYR A 10 -54.02 -3.72 19.20
N PRO A 11 -54.64 -3.07 20.19
CA PRO A 11 -54.23 -1.73 20.62
C PRO A 11 -52.76 -1.69 20.94
N VAL A 12 -52.03 -0.66 20.43
CA VAL A 12 -50.57 -0.54 20.51
C VAL A 12 -50.03 -0.59 21.94
N ASP A 13 -50.76 -0.05 22.89
CA ASP A 13 -50.43 -0.06 24.32
C ASP A 13 -50.41 -1.49 24.89
N HIS A 14 -51.42 -2.30 24.57
CA HIS A 14 -51.51 -3.72 24.99
C HIS A 14 -50.41 -4.56 24.31
N ALA A 15 -50.23 -4.43 23.00
CA ALA A 15 -49.22 -5.18 22.27
C ALA A 15 -47.78 -4.82 22.73
N CYS A 16 -47.52 -3.54 22.98
CA CYS A 16 -46.23 -3.09 23.51
C CYS A 16 -45.99 -3.60 24.94
N ALA A 17 -47.01 -3.60 25.80
CA ALA A 17 -46.89 -4.13 27.15
C ALA A 17 -46.58 -5.63 27.16
N LEU A 18 -47.27 -6.41 26.34
CA LEU A 18 -47.09 -7.86 26.21
C LEU A 18 -45.66 -8.21 25.71
N LEU A 19 -45.12 -7.42 24.80
CA LEU A 19 -43.79 -7.63 24.22
C LEU A 19 -42.66 -6.91 24.99
N HIS A 20 -42.97 -6.28 26.12
CA HIS A 20 -42.02 -5.52 26.95
C HIS A 20 -41.24 -4.44 26.20
N ILE A 21 -41.91 -3.73 25.27
CA ILE A 21 -41.32 -2.62 24.51
C ILE A 21 -42.02 -1.31 24.85
N SER A 22 -41.28 -0.20 24.85
CA SER A 22 -41.91 1.09 25.10
C SER A 22 -42.71 1.59 23.90
N ARG A 23 -43.89 2.16 24.13
CA ARG A 23 -44.71 2.79 23.07
C ARG A 23 -43.96 3.86 22.30
N SER A 24 -43.14 4.66 22.98
CA SER A 24 -42.31 5.69 22.32
C SER A 24 -41.31 5.09 21.34
N ALA A 25 -40.71 3.95 21.68
CA ALA A 25 -39.79 3.24 20.77
C ALA A 25 -40.55 2.67 19.55
N TYR A 26 -41.77 2.14 19.75
CA TYR A 26 -42.61 1.69 18.64
C TYR A 26 -42.98 2.83 17.69
N TYR A 27 -43.53 3.95 18.23
CA TYR A 27 -43.92 5.09 17.39
C TYR A 27 -42.73 5.71 16.68
N LYS A 28 -41.57 5.77 17.31
CA LYS A 28 -40.32 6.20 16.68
C LYS A 28 -39.93 5.30 15.51
N TRP A 29 -40.04 3.98 15.68
CA TRP A 29 -39.81 3.02 14.62
C TRP A 29 -40.85 3.14 13.49
N ASN A 30 -42.12 3.21 13.83
CA ASN A 30 -43.26 3.28 12.89
C ASN A 30 -43.29 4.60 12.09
N SER A 31 -42.72 5.67 12.64
CA SER A 31 -42.62 6.96 11.93
C SER A 31 -41.66 6.93 10.74
N GLY A 32 -40.82 5.92 10.66
CA GLY A 32 -39.80 5.80 9.61
C GLY A 32 -38.74 6.93 9.61
N LYS A 33 -38.84 7.91 10.55
CA LYS A 33 -37.92 9.04 10.62
C LYS A 33 -36.58 8.58 11.18
N LEU A 34 -35.53 8.77 10.42
CA LEU A 34 -34.17 8.58 10.87
C LEU A 34 -33.80 9.67 11.89
N SER A 35 -33.03 9.29 12.90
CA SER A 35 -32.41 10.30 13.76
C SER A 35 -31.29 11.03 12.97
N PRO A 36 -30.91 12.28 13.36
CA PRO A 36 -29.82 12.99 12.70
C PRO A 36 -28.53 12.17 12.61
N ARG A 37 -28.25 11.36 13.63
CA ARG A 37 -27.10 10.44 13.64
C ARG A 37 -27.26 9.28 12.65
N GLN A 38 -28.47 8.82 12.42
CA GLN A 38 -28.73 7.78 11.42
C GLN A 38 -28.62 8.34 10.01
N GLU A 39 -29.15 9.54 9.75
CA GLU A 39 -29.00 10.23 8.47
C GLU A 39 -27.53 10.51 8.14
N GLU A 40 -26.75 10.95 9.12
CA GLU A 40 -25.31 11.12 8.96
C GLU A 40 -24.61 9.77 8.67
N ASN A 41 -25.00 8.67 9.34
CA ASN A 41 -24.43 7.36 9.06
C ASN A 41 -24.77 6.86 7.65
N GLU A 42 -25.98 7.12 7.14
CA GLU A 42 -26.33 6.74 5.77
C GLU A 42 -25.50 7.56 4.75
N ARG A 43 -25.36 8.88 4.94
CA ARG A 43 -24.46 9.69 4.09
C ARG A 43 -23.01 9.19 4.08
N ILE A 44 -22.49 8.82 5.24
CA ILE A 44 -21.14 8.24 5.34
C ILE A 44 -21.10 6.87 4.65
N ALA A 45 -22.15 6.05 4.79
CA ALA A 45 -22.23 4.75 4.17
C ALA A 45 -22.22 4.84 2.64
N ASP A 46 -23.02 5.73 2.05
CA ASP A 46 -23.08 5.94 0.60
C ASP A 46 -21.71 6.40 0.07
N LYS A 47 -21.01 7.29 0.80
CA LYS A 47 -19.67 7.71 0.41
C LYS A 47 -18.64 6.59 0.50
N LEU A 48 -18.70 5.75 1.56
CA LEU A 48 -17.85 4.58 1.70
C LEU A 48 -18.08 3.54 0.60
N GLU A 49 -19.33 3.33 0.18
CA GLU A 49 -19.67 2.46 -0.94
C GLU A 49 -19.09 2.99 -2.25
N GLN A 50 -19.27 4.29 -2.54
CA GLN A 50 -18.68 4.92 -3.72
C GLN A 50 -17.15 4.71 -3.77
N MET A 51 -16.45 5.04 -2.68
CA MET A 51 -15.00 4.88 -2.58
C MET A 51 -14.55 3.42 -2.72
N HIS A 52 -15.36 2.49 -2.23
CA HIS A 52 -15.08 1.05 -2.36
C HIS A 52 -15.31 0.54 -3.79
N MET A 53 -16.30 1.08 -4.52
CA MET A 53 -16.50 0.79 -5.93
C MET A 53 -15.32 1.29 -6.79
N GLU A 54 -14.76 2.45 -6.45
CA GLU A 54 -13.57 2.99 -7.13
C GLU A 54 -12.31 2.16 -6.84
N ASP A 55 -12.13 1.70 -5.60
CA ASP A 55 -10.99 0.87 -5.18
C ASP A 55 -11.39 -0.17 -4.12
N SER A 56 -11.81 -1.33 -4.58
CA SER A 56 -12.23 -2.45 -3.71
C SER A 56 -11.10 -3.06 -2.87
N ALA A 57 -9.83 -2.72 -3.14
CA ALA A 57 -8.70 -3.13 -2.33
C ALA A 57 -8.61 -2.38 -0.99
N LYS A 58 -9.31 -1.24 -0.86
CA LYS A 58 -9.28 -0.45 0.37
C LYS A 58 -10.09 -1.13 1.49
N GLY A 59 -9.43 -1.38 2.64
CA GLY A 59 -10.11 -1.78 3.87
C GLY A 59 -10.57 -0.57 4.67
N TYR A 60 -11.42 -0.79 5.69
CA TYR A 60 -12.07 0.27 6.46
C TYR A 60 -11.12 1.35 7.03
N ARG A 61 -9.86 0.99 7.37
CA ARG A 61 -8.87 1.96 7.87
C ARG A 61 -8.45 2.94 6.78
N ARG A 62 -8.15 2.46 5.59
CA ARG A 62 -7.81 3.32 4.44
C ARG A 62 -9.02 4.15 4.01
N LEU A 63 -10.20 3.55 3.94
CA LEU A 63 -11.45 4.28 3.65
C LEU A 63 -11.70 5.39 4.68
N ARG A 64 -11.41 5.16 5.97
CA ARG A 64 -11.52 6.17 7.02
C ARG A 64 -10.52 7.33 6.81
N ASP A 65 -9.27 7.00 6.52
CA ASP A 65 -8.22 8.00 6.30
C ASP A 65 -8.52 8.85 5.06
N ASP A 66 -8.99 8.22 3.98
CA ASP A 66 -9.41 8.90 2.76
C ASP A 66 -10.65 9.80 2.99
N LEU A 67 -11.63 9.36 3.80
CA LEU A 67 -12.79 10.19 4.20
C LEU A 67 -12.36 11.49 4.89
N GLU A 68 -11.40 11.41 5.80
CA GLU A 68 -10.92 12.58 6.53
C GLU A 68 -10.11 13.51 5.63
N VAL A 69 -9.13 12.97 4.89
CA VAL A 69 -8.16 13.77 4.14
C VAL A 69 -8.75 14.33 2.85
N PHE A 70 -9.47 13.51 2.06
CA PHE A 70 -9.95 13.91 0.74
C PHE A 70 -11.40 14.43 0.73
N HIS A 71 -12.18 14.11 1.77
CA HIS A 71 -13.60 14.50 1.83
C HIS A 71 -13.95 15.36 3.04
N GLY A 72 -12.98 15.66 3.93
CA GLY A 72 -13.20 16.51 5.10
C GLY A 72 -14.21 15.93 6.12
N ILE A 73 -14.38 14.60 6.14
CA ILE A 73 -15.33 13.92 7.02
C ILE A 73 -14.56 13.18 8.14
N PRO A 74 -14.30 13.81 9.29
CA PRO A 74 -13.58 13.18 10.39
C PRO A 74 -14.47 12.15 11.08
N VAL A 75 -14.11 10.87 11.02
CA VAL A 75 -14.87 9.77 11.59
C VAL A 75 -13.93 8.81 12.34
N ASN A 76 -14.40 8.29 13.48
CA ASN A 76 -13.64 7.29 14.24
C ASN A 76 -13.61 5.93 13.52
N ASP A 77 -12.48 5.24 13.58
CA ASP A 77 -12.26 3.90 13.01
C ASP A 77 -13.38 2.91 13.37
N LYS A 78 -13.82 2.88 14.65
CA LYS A 78 -14.90 1.99 15.11
C LYS A 78 -16.25 2.28 14.44
N ARG A 79 -16.54 3.56 14.17
CA ARG A 79 -17.79 3.97 13.49
C ARG A 79 -17.74 3.53 12.02
N VAL A 80 -16.64 3.77 11.31
CA VAL A 80 -16.46 3.33 9.93
C VAL A 80 -16.52 1.81 9.82
N LEU A 81 -15.83 1.07 10.69
CA LEU A 81 -15.87 -0.39 10.70
C LEU A 81 -17.30 -0.93 10.86
N ARG A 82 -18.10 -0.33 11.76
CA ARG A 82 -19.50 -0.72 11.97
C ARG A 82 -20.36 -0.47 10.73
N ILE A 83 -20.17 0.69 10.08
CA ILE A 83 -20.88 1.03 8.84
C ILE A 83 -20.49 0.07 7.71
N CYS A 84 -19.20 -0.16 7.51
CA CYS A 84 -18.70 -1.12 6.51
C CYS A 84 -19.27 -2.53 6.72
N ARG A 85 -19.36 -3.00 7.97
CA ARG A 85 -19.97 -4.30 8.28
C ARG A 85 -21.46 -4.34 7.94
N LYS A 86 -22.21 -3.27 8.26
CA LYS A 86 -23.65 -3.16 7.95
C LYS A 86 -23.92 -3.17 6.44
N ARG A 87 -23.04 -2.56 5.65
CA ARG A 87 -23.15 -2.43 4.18
C ARG A 87 -22.41 -3.53 3.41
N GLY A 88 -21.79 -4.50 4.10
CA GLY A 88 -21.03 -5.58 3.45
C GLY A 88 -19.73 -5.14 2.78
N ILE A 89 -19.25 -3.92 3.06
CA ILE A 89 -18.00 -3.38 2.50
C ILE A 89 -16.81 -4.11 3.12
N LYS A 90 -16.06 -4.85 2.28
CA LYS A 90 -14.91 -5.64 2.70
C LYS A 90 -13.82 -5.60 1.63
N SER A 91 -12.57 -5.33 2.04
CA SER A 91 -11.42 -5.37 1.13
C SER A 91 -11.32 -6.71 0.39
N THR A 92 -11.04 -6.64 -0.90
CA THR A 92 -10.83 -7.82 -1.77
C THR A 92 -9.42 -8.40 -1.66
N ILE A 93 -8.52 -7.75 -0.91
CA ILE A 93 -7.15 -8.23 -0.73
C ILE A 93 -7.14 -9.57 -0.01
N LYS A 94 -6.50 -10.59 -0.63
CA LYS A 94 -6.22 -11.88 -0.01
C LYS A 94 -4.74 -11.93 0.40
N TYR A 95 -4.47 -12.41 1.61
CA TYR A 95 -3.11 -12.69 2.06
C TYR A 95 -2.60 -13.97 1.41
N ALA A 96 -1.45 -13.89 0.71
CA ALA A 96 -0.66 -15.04 0.29
C ALA A 96 0.79 -14.81 0.73
N ASN A 97 1.35 -15.77 1.47
CA ASN A 97 2.78 -15.79 1.81
C ASN A 97 3.53 -16.48 0.67
N ASN A 98 4.16 -15.72 -0.22
CA ASN A 98 5.04 -16.23 -1.25
C ASN A 98 6.32 -15.37 -1.24
N GLY A 99 7.33 -15.80 -0.48
CA GLY A 99 8.65 -15.17 -0.50
C GLY A 99 9.70 -16.15 -0.99
N CYS A 100 10.56 -15.73 -1.93
CA CYS A 100 11.82 -16.42 -2.20
C CYS A 100 12.78 -15.53 -3.00
N THR A 101 13.90 -15.17 -2.39
CA THR A 101 15.02 -14.47 -3.04
C THR A 101 16.04 -15.50 -3.52
N ARG A 102 16.50 -15.40 -4.77
CA ARG A 102 17.59 -16.23 -5.31
C ARG A 102 18.94 -15.52 -5.09
N GLN A 103 19.84 -16.19 -4.39
CA GLN A 103 21.20 -15.69 -4.14
C GLN A 103 22.10 -15.80 -5.38
N ALA A 104 23.08 -14.88 -5.46
CA ALA A 104 24.16 -14.96 -6.43
C ALA A 104 25.03 -16.21 -6.20
N LYS A 105 25.31 -16.98 -7.27
CA LYS A 105 26.16 -18.16 -7.17
C LYS A 105 27.65 -17.81 -6.99
N ASN A 106 28.11 -16.72 -7.58
CA ASN A 106 29.49 -16.22 -7.50
C ASN A 106 29.52 -14.70 -7.31
N PRO A 107 29.39 -14.20 -6.07
CA PRO A 107 29.43 -12.76 -5.81
C PRO A 107 30.84 -12.20 -6.05
N GLN A 108 30.97 -11.09 -6.78
CA GLN A 108 32.23 -10.41 -7.05
C GLN A 108 32.62 -9.46 -5.92
N TYR A 109 31.63 -8.87 -5.24
CA TYR A 109 31.81 -7.98 -4.11
C TYR A 109 30.70 -8.23 -3.09
N ILE A 110 31.04 -8.20 -1.81
CA ILE A 110 30.07 -8.32 -0.71
C ILE A 110 30.34 -7.21 0.30
N ALA A 111 29.37 -6.35 0.53
CA ALA A 111 29.40 -5.35 1.58
C ALA A 111 28.86 -5.90 2.91
N GLU A 112 29.27 -5.28 4.01
CA GLU A 112 28.73 -5.56 5.33
C GLU A 112 27.29 -5.08 5.47
N ASN A 113 26.55 -5.67 6.40
CA ASN A 113 25.19 -5.20 6.73
C ASN A 113 25.27 -4.02 7.71
N LEU A 114 25.49 -2.84 7.17
CA LEU A 114 25.56 -1.60 7.95
C LEU A 114 24.17 -1.11 8.37
N LEU A 115 23.13 -1.40 7.57
CA LEU A 115 21.73 -1.03 7.89
C LEU A 115 21.23 -1.71 9.17
N ASN A 116 21.64 -2.97 9.39
CA ASN A 116 21.33 -3.78 10.58
C ASN A 116 19.87 -3.69 11.05
N ARG A 117 18.91 -3.64 10.11
CA ARG A 117 17.46 -3.47 10.35
C ARG A 117 17.06 -2.14 10.98
N ASP A 118 17.92 -1.16 11.01
CA ASP A 118 17.55 0.19 11.40
C ASP A 118 16.87 0.89 10.22
N PHE A 119 15.55 0.66 10.10
CA PHE A 119 14.70 1.20 9.05
C PHE A 119 14.16 2.60 9.37
N HIS A 120 14.74 3.26 10.38
CA HIS A 120 14.46 4.66 10.68
C HIS A 120 15.47 5.56 9.94
N ALA A 121 14.97 6.67 9.40
CA ALA A 121 15.77 7.74 8.84
C ALA A 121 15.21 9.08 9.32
N GLU A 122 16.08 10.05 9.56
CA GLU A 122 15.70 11.37 10.10
C GLU A 122 15.40 12.38 8.99
N LYS A 123 15.96 12.15 7.80
CA LYS A 123 15.83 13.04 6.63
C LYS A 123 15.72 12.26 5.33
N PRO A 124 15.15 12.88 4.27
CA PRO A 124 15.16 12.30 2.94
C PRO A 124 16.60 12.03 2.45
N ASN A 125 16.76 10.99 1.64
CA ASN A 125 18.04 10.61 1.05
C ASN A 125 19.13 10.22 2.07
N GLU A 126 18.75 9.79 3.27
CA GLU A 126 19.69 9.27 4.26
C GLU A 126 19.95 7.77 4.07
N LYS A 127 18.88 7.01 3.80
CA LYS A 127 18.95 5.55 3.59
C LYS A 127 18.04 5.14 2.44
N TRP A 128 18.62 4.51 1.43
CA TRP A 128 17.88 3.94 0.28
C TRP A 128 17.93 2.43 0.30
N LEU A 129 16.79 1.81 0.08
CA LEU A 129 16.66 0.37 -0.11
C LEU A 129 16.32 0.07 -1.56
N THR A 130 16.90 -1.00 -2.10
CA THR A 130 16.62 -1.46 -3.45
C THR A 130 16.38 -2.96 -3.50
N ASP A 131 15.61 -3.40 -4.47
CA ASP A 131 15.35 -4.81 -4.78
C ASP A 131 14.76 -4.94 -6.19
N VAL A 132 14.72 -6.16 -6.69
CA VAL A 132 14.10 -6.51 -7.97
C VAL A 132 12.96 -7.50 -7.73
N THR A 133 11.82 -7.24 -8.35
CA THR A 133 10.68 -8.16 -8.32
C THR A 133 10.22 -8.57 -9.71
N GLU A 134 9.67 -9.78 -9.82
CA GLU A 134 9.15 -10.37 -11.06
C GLU A 134 7.63 -10.23 -11.13
N PHE A 135 7.11 -9.94 -12.32
CA PHE A 135 5.70 -10.03 -12.69
C PHE A 135 5.56 -10.91 -13.94
N LYS A 136 4.37 -11.50 -14.11
CA LYS A 136 4.05 -12.35 -15.25
C LYS A 136 2.86 -11.81 -16.01
N TRP A 137 2.90 -11.95 -17.33
CA TRP A 137 1.77 -11.76 -18.22
C TRP A 137 1.64 -12.95 -19.16
N TYR A 138 0.52 -13.09 -19.85
CA TYR A 138 0.16 -14.30 -20.57
C TYR A 138 -0.30 -13.99 -21.98
N GLU A 139 0.34 -14.59 -22.96
CA GLU A 139 -0.10 -14.59 -24.35
C GLU A 139 -0.66 -15.98 -24.67
N GLY A 140 -1.99 -16.10 -24.61
CA GLY A 140 -2.64 -17.42 -24.69
C GLY A 140 -2.20 -18.34 -23.54
N ILE A 141 -1.39 -19.38 -23.88
CA ILE A 141 -0.80 -20.35 -22.93
C ILE A 141 0.64 -20.00 -22.56
N GLU A 142 1.28 -19.09 -23.27
CA GLU A 142 2.66 -18.69 -23.00
C GLU A 142 2.74 -17.74 -21.81
N VAL A 143 3.79 -17.94 -21.01
CA VAL A 143 4.04 -17.14 -19.81
C VAL A 143 5.28 -16.29 -20.02
N HIS A 144 5.07 -15.00 -20.08
CA HIS A 144 6.12 -14.00 -20.20
C HIS A 144 6.38 -13.31 -18.85
N LYS A 145 7.54 -12.69 -18.73
CA LYS A 145 7.98 -12.03 -17.51
C LYS A 145 8.41 -10.59 -17.78
N VAL A 146 8.16 -9.73 -16.81
CA VAL A 146 8.82 -8.45 -16.67
C VAL A 146 9.41 -8.34 -15.27
N TYR A 147 10.50 -7.60 -15.16
CA TYR A 147 11.21 -7.34 -13.92
C TYR A 147 11.15 -5.87 -13.61
N LEU A 148 10.85 -5.56 -12.37
CA LEU A 148 10.81 -4.20 -11.84
C LEU A 148 11.93 -4.07 -10.81
N SER A 149 12.87 -3.16 -11.06
CA SER A 149 13.82 -2.67 -10.06
C SER A 149 13.34 -1.33 -9.53
N ALA A 150 13.44 -1.09 -8.23
CA ALA A 150 13.08 0.19 -7.65
C ALA A 150 13.96 0.53 -6.45
N ILE A 151 14.07 1.82 -6.16
CA ILE A 151 14.74 2.37 -4.99
C ILE A 151 13.71 3.07 -4.11
N LEU A 152 13.67 2.72 -2.82
CA LEU A 152 12.78 3.26 -1.80
C LEU A 152 13.58 4.05 -0.77
N ASP A 153 13.18 5.28 -0.49
CA ASP A 153 13.71 6.10 0.59
C ASP A 153 13.08 5.69 1.93
N LEU A 154 13.90 5.50 2.97
CA LEU A 154 13.39 5.06 4.28
C LEU A 154 12.73 6.17 5.09
N TYR A 155 13.02 7.45 4.82
CA TYR A 155 12.42 8.56 5.55
C TYR A 155 10.95 8.77 5.21
N ASP A 156 10.67 8.94 3.92
CA ASP A 156 9.34 9.30 3.42
C ASP A 156 8.62 8.12 2.74
N ARG A 157 9.32 6.99 2.56
CA ARG A 157 8.81 5.78 1.90
C ARG A 157 8.48 5.99 0.42
N ARG A 158 8.92 7.07 -0.22
CA ARG A 158 8.73 7.28 -1.66
C ARG A 158 9.57 6.30 -2.48
N ILE A 159 9.06 5.94 -3.62
CA ILE A 159 9.87 5.30 -4.67
C ILE A 159 10.62 6.43 -5.38
N VAL A 160 11.93 6.43 -5.17
CA VAL A 160 12.87 7.45 -5.70
C VAL A 160 13.01 7.31 -7.21
N SER A 161 13.22 6.08 -7.67
CA SER A 161 13.32 5.71 -9.07
C SER A 161 12.89 4.26 -9.29
N PHE A 162 12.57 3.92 -10.52
CA PHE A 162 12.31 2.54 -10.92
C PHE A 162 12.54 2.34 -12.41
N VAL A 163 12.85 1.11 -12.81
CA VAL A 163 12.98 0.67 -14.20
C VAL A 163 12.28 -0.68 -14.39
N ILE A 164 11.61 -0.85 -15.54
CA ILE A 164 10.94 -2.08 -15.93
C ILE A 164 11.61 -2.63 -17.19
N ARG A 165 12.03 -3.91 -17.15
CA ARG A 165 12.65 -4.60 -18.29
C ARG A 165 12.14 -6.04 -18.40
N ASP A 166 12.31 -6.63 -19.60
CA ASP A 166 11.95 -8.02 -19.85
C ASP A 166 13.04 -9.02 -19.38
N ARG A 167 14.19 -8.50 -18.97
CA ARG A 167 15.33 -9.29 -18.45
C ARG A 167 15.75 -8.80 -17.08
N ASN A 168 16.07 -9.77 -16.22
CA ASN A 168 16.68 -9.51 -14.92
C ASN A 168 18.19 -9.51 -15.09
N ASP A 169 18.75 -8.40 -15.51
CA ASP A 169 20.17 -8.20 -15.85
C ASP A 169 20.77 -6.98 -15.10
N ASN A 170 22.09 -6.76 -15.28
CA ASN A 170 22.75 -5.63 -14.64
C ASN A 170 22.20 -4.27 -15.09
N PRO A 171 21.91 -4.02 -16.39
CA PRO A 171 21.32 -2.76 -16.83
C PRO A 171 20.01 -2.39 -16.12
N LEU A 172 19.18 -3.37 -15.73
CA LEU A 172 17.94 -3.12 -14.98
C LEU A 172 18.22 -2.34 -13.69
N VAL A 173 19.21 -2.77 -12.90
CA VAL A 173 19.56 -2.17 -11.61
C VAL A 173 20.41 -0.93 -11.80
N PHE A 174 21.35 -0.94 -12.77
CA PHE A 174 22.24 0.19 -13.02
C PHE A 174 21.46 1.42 -13.49
N ASP A 175 20.53 1.25 -14.43
CA ASP A 175 19.69 2.36 -14.89
C ASP A 175 18.76 2.87 -13.77
N THR A 176 18.25 1.96 -12.91
CA THR A 176 17.45 2.38 -11.74
C THR A 176 18.27 3.28 -10.81
N PHE A 177 19.53 2.91 -10.57
CA PHE A 177 20.46 3.71 -9.77
C PHE A 177 20.80 5.03 -10.45
N ASP A 178 21.15 5.01 -11.73
CA ASP A 178 21.53 6.22 -12.48
C ASP A 178 20.39 7.25 -12.50
N LEU A 179 19.15 6.82 -12.65
CA LEU A 179 17.97 7.68 -12.56
C LEU A 179 17.80 8.28 -11.16
N ALA A 180 18.02 7.50 -10.10
CA ALA A 180 17.92 7.99 -8.73
C ALA A 180 19.00 9.03 -8.42
N ALA A 181 20.26 8.76 -8.81
CA ALA A 181 21.38 9.65 -8.62
C ALA A 181 21.21 10.96 -9.42
N ALA A 182 20.78 10.88 -10.67
CA ALA A 182 20.51 12.06 -11.50
C ALA A 182 19.38 12.95 -10.94
N ALA A 183 18.33 12.34 -10.36
CA ALA A 183 17.24 13.08 -9.73
C ALA A 183 17.60 13.67 -8.35
N ASN A 184 18.67 13.20 -7.72
CA ASN A 184 19.13 13.63 -6.38
C ASN A 184 20.66 13.76 -6.37
N PRO A 185 21.26 14.74 -7.07
CA PRO A 185 22.72 14.80 -7.30
C PRO A 185 23.54 14.99 -6.01
N ASP A 186 22.97 15.60 -4.99
CA ASP A 186 23.65 15.85 -3.71
C ASP A 186 23.38 14.74 -2.66
N ALA A 187 22.67 13.68 -3.04
CA ALA A 187 22.32 12.61 -2.12
C ALA A 187 23.46 11.58 -1.98
N THR A 188 23.85 11.31 -0.74
CA THR A 188 24.86 10.29 -0.40
C THR A 188 24.29 9.28 0.61
N PRO A 189 23.20 8.57 0.28
CA PRO A 189 22.54 7.65 1.21
C PRO A 189 23.40 6.43 1.55
N LEU A 190 23.10 5.80 2.69
CA LEU A 190 23.41 4.40 2.89
C LEU A 190 22.55 3.58 1.91
N PHE A 191 23.19 2.97 0.91
CA PHE A 191 22.50 2.21 -0.14
C PHE A 191 22.45 0.72 0.20
N HIS A 192 21.27 0.22 0.56
CA HIS A 192 21.08 -1.16 1.01
C HIS A 192 20.35 -2.03 -0.01
N SER A 193 20.88 -3.23 -0.25
CA SER A 193 20.30 -4.24 -1.15
C SER A 193 20.37 -5.63 -0.56
N ASP A 194 19.76 -6.60 -1.24
CA ASP A 194 20.08 -7.99 -1.04
C ASP A 194 21.46 -8.34 -1.69
N ARG A 195 21.78 -9.65 -1.71
CA ARG A 195 23.01 -10.16 -2.37
C ARG A 195 22.71 -10.69 -3.77
N GLY A 196 21.82 -10.08 -4.51
CA GLY A 196 21.58 -10.37 -5.90
C GLY A 196 22.84 -10.15 -6.76
N PHE A 197 22.95 -10.86 -7.88
CA PHE A 197 24.17 -10.79 -8.73
C PHE A 197 24.45 -9.39 -9.29
N GLN A 198 23.39 -8.58 -9.47
CA GLN A 198 23.53 -7.19 -9.94
C GLN A 198 24.23 -6.33 -8.89
N TYR A 199 23.83 -6.49 -7.62
CA TYR A 199 24.36 -5.68 -6.50
C TYR A 199 25.75 -6.11 -6.05
N THR A 200 26.12 -7.39 -6.27
CA THR A 200 27.46 -7.92 -6.00
C THR A 200 28.44 -7.70 -7.15
N ASN A 201 28.04 -6.99 -8.20
CA ASN A 201 28.88 -6.64 -9.35
C ASN A 201 29.86 -5.50 -8.99
N ARG A 202 31.14 -5.64 -9.38
CA ARG A 202 32.17 -4.62 -9.12
C ARG A 202 31.86 -3.28 -9.79
N VAL A 203 31.30 -3.29 -10.99
CA VAL A 203 30.92 -2.05 -11.69
C VAL A 203 29.82 -1.32 -10.92
N PHE A 204 28.85 -2.05 -10.37
CA PHE A 204 27.82 -1.44 -9.53
C PHE A 204 28.39 -0.85 -8.24
N HIS A 205 29.30 -1.57 -7.58
CA HIS A 205 30.00 -1.05 -6.41
C HIS A 205 30.75 0.24 -6.73
N GLN A 206 31.49 0.27 -7.86
CA GLN A 206 32.22 1.46 -8.28
C GLN A 206 31.30 2.66 -8.54
N LYS A 207 30.11 2.45 -9.17
CA LYS A 207 29.12 3.50 -9.34
C LYS A 207 28.67 4.11 -8.02
N LEU A 208 28.47 3.30 -6.97
CA LEU A 208 28.11 3.79 -5.63
C LEU A 208 29.24 4.61 -5.02
N VAL A 209 30.49 4.14 -5.14
CA VAL A 209 31.68 4.86 -4.65
C VAL A 209 31.86 6.21 -5.37
N ASP A 210 31.72 6.22 -6.69
CA ASP A 210 31.81 7.44 -7.50
C ASP A 210 30.73 8.47 -7.16
N ALA A 211 29.56 8.01 -6.73
CA ALA A 211 28.47 8.84 -6.23
C ALA A 211 28.61 9.20 -4.73
N GLY A 212 29.70 8.82 -4.06
CA GLY A 212 29.92 9.09 -2.64
C GLY A 212 28.96 8.31 -1.69
N MET A 213 28.34 7.25 -2.18
CA MET A 213 27.38 6.44 -1.41
C MET A 213 28.06 5.25 -0.74
N THR A 214 27.55 4.86 0.43
CA THR A 214 28.03 3.69 1.16
C THR A 214 27.14 2.49 0.88
N GLN A 215 27.73 1.39 0.40
CA GLN A 215 27.01 0.16 0.12
C GLN A 215 26.81 -0.67 1.39
N SER A 216 25.60 -1.19 1.56
CA SER A 216 25.24 -2.14 2.62
C SER A 216 24.46 -3.32 2.01
N MET A 217 24.65 -4.53 2.52
CA MET A 217 23.99 -5.72 2.00
C MET A 217 23.36 -6.56 3.09
N SER A 218 22.18 -7.13 2.80
CA SER A 218 21.49 -8.08 3.66
C SER A 218 22.36 -9.29 3.99
N ARG A 219 22.18 -9.87 5.16
CA ARG A 219 22.82 -11.15 5.54
C ARG A 219 22.25 -12.29 4.71
N VAL A 220 23.04 -13.34 4.52
CA VAL A 220 22.63 -14.54 3.77
C VAL A 220 21.36 -15.14 4.40
N GLY A 221 20.33 -15.35 3.58
CA GLY A 221 19.07 -15.97 4.01
C GLY A 221 18.23 -15.16 5.00
N LYS A 222 18.53 -13.86 5.15
CA LYS A 222 17.78 -12.95 6.05
C LYS A 222 17.00 -11.92 5.23
N CYS A 223 15.95 -12.35 4.54
CA CYS A 223 15.08 -11.46 3.74
C CYS A 223 14.54 -10.28 4.55
N ILE A 224 14.29 -10.46 5.84
CA ILE A 224 13.82 -9.40 6.73
C ILE A 224 14.80 -8.20 6.83
N ASP A 225 16.07 -8.36 6.42
CA ASP A 225 17.03 -7.26 6.40
C ASP A 225 16.69 -6.21 5.30
N ASN A 226 15.82 -6.54 4.32
CA ASN A 226 15.26 -5.62 3.33
C ASN A 226 13.72 -5.47 3.47
N GLY A 227 13.21 -5.61 4.69
CA GLY A 227 11.78 -5.68 5.00
C GLY A 227 10.89 -4.57 4.42
N PRO A 228 11.27 -3.26 4.45
CA PRO A 228 10.46 -2.20 3.87
C PRO A 228 10.26 -2.34 2.36
N MET A 229 11.29 -2.79 1.62
CA MET A 229 11.19 -3.00 0.17
C MET A 229 10.33 -4.22 -0.17
N GLU A 230 10.50 -5.32 0.56
CA GLU A 230 9.61 -6.49 0.47
C GLU A 230 8.16 -6.13 0.81
N GLY A 231 7.96 -5.26 1.81
CA GLY A 231 6.67 -4.70 2.18
C GLY A 231 6.02 -3.94 1.03
N PHE A 232 6.77 -3.10 0.32
CA PHE A 232 6.29 -2.38 -0.86
C PHE A 232 5.87 -3.33 -1.97
N TRP A 233 6.69 -4.36 -2.32
CA TRP A 233 6.30 -5.38 -3.30
C TRP A 233 5.02 -6.11 -2.90
N GLY A 234 4.92 -6.47 -1.63
CA GLY A 234 3.74 -7.11 -1.10
C GLY A 234 2.48 -6.26 -1.23
N ILE A 235 2.57 -4.96 -0.97
CA ILE A 235 1.46 -4.01 -1.11
C ILE A 235 1.07 -3.85 -2.58
N LEU A 236 2.01 -3.56 -3.48
CA LEU A 236 1.77 -3.41 -4.92
C LEU A 236 1.06 -4.66 -5.48
N LYS A 237 1.66 -5.84 -5.22
CA LYS A 237 1.13 -7.10 -5.76
C LYS A 237 -0.26 -7.42 -5.22
N ARG A 238 -0.51 -7.21 -3.94
CA ARG A 238 -1.84 -7.46 -3.35
C ARG A 238 -2.90 -6.47 -3.81
N GLU A 239 -2.54 -5.21 -3.99
CA GLU A 239 -3.52 -4.17 -4.33
C GLU A 239 -3.87 -4.16 -5.82
N ARG A 240 -2.95 -4.55 -6.73
CA ARG A 240 -3.15 -4.36 -8.17
C ARG A 240 -2.82 -5.56 -9.06
N TYR A 241 -2.03 -6.51 -8.59
CA TYR A 241 -1.57 -7.62 -9.45
C TYR A 241 -2.27 -8.94 -9.14
N TYR A 242 -2.30 -9.38 -7.86
CA TYR A 242 -2.90 -10.68 -7.54
C TYR A 242 -4.41 -10.70 -7.79
N GLY A 243 -4.88 -11.82 -8.35
CA GLY A 243 -6.27 -12.00 -8.74
C GLY A 243 -6.62 -11.38 -10.09
N ARG A 244 -5.65 -10.79 -10.80
CA ARG A 244 -5.79 -10.30 -12.18
C ARG A 244 -4.92 -11.12 -13.11
N ARG A 245 -5.36 -11.26 -14.38
CA ARG A 245 -4.59 -11.87 -15.45
C ARG A 245 -4.29 -10.80 -16.50
N PHE A 246 -3.04 -10.51 -16.69
CA PHE A 246 -2.57 -9.59 -17.73
C PHE A 246 -2.30 -10.39 -18.99
N THR A 247 -2.88 -9.99 -20.10
CA THR A 247 -2.78 -10.68 -21.39
C THR A 247 -1.85 -9.98 -22.38
N ASP A 248 -1.32 -8.82 -22.01
CA ASP A 248 -0.32 -8.07 -22.75
C ASP A 248 0.67 -7.38 -21.81
N ARG A 249 1.86 -7.10 -22.36
CA ARG A 249 2.95 -6.45 -21.65
C ARG A 249 2.62 -5.00 -21.27
N GLU A 250 1.99 -4.28 -22.18
CA GLU A 250 1.73 -2.84 -21.99
C GLU A 250 0.75 -2.57 -20.86
N SER A 251 -0.31 -3.36 -20.75
CA SER A 251 -1.27 -3.24 -19.64
C SER A 251 -0.64 -3.54 -18.30
N LEU A 252 0.26 -4.52 -18.23
CA LEU A 252 1.01 -4.83 -17.02
C LEU A 252 1.98 -3.70 -16.64
N VAL A 253 2.75 -3.19 -17.59
CA VAL A 253 3.69 -2.07 -17.37
C VAL A 253 2.93 -0.83 -16.93
N ARG A 254 1.87 -0.46 -17.63
CA ARG A 254 1.00 0.68 -17.29
C ARG A 254 0.39 0.55 -15.88
N MET A 255 0.00 -0.66 -15.50
CA MET A 255 -0.49 -0.92 -14.13
C MET A 255 0.59 -0.63 -13.09
N ILE A 256 1.83 -1.06 -13.33
CA ILE A 256 2.95 -0.84 -12.40
C ILE A 256 3.26 0.66 -12.29
N GLU A 257 3.40 1.36 -13.41
CA GLU A 257 3.70 2.80 -13.47
C GLU A 257 2.61 3.62 -12.76
N ASN A 258 1.35 3.37 -13.09
CA ASN A 258 0.21 4.04 -12.46
C ASN A 258 0.15 3.75 -10.96
N TYR A 259 0.52 2.52 -10.54
CA TYR A 259 0.54 2.20 -9.13
C TYR A 259 1.64 2.94 -8.38
N ILE A 260 2.84 3.04 -8.93
CA ILE A 260 3.94 3.78 -8.29
C ILE A 260 3.59 5.28 -8.18
N ALA A 261 3.01 5.86 -9.22
CA ALA A 261 2.50 7.23 -9.17
C ALA A 261 1.44 7.41 -8.07
N TYR A 262 0.45 6.51 -8.02
CA TYR A 262 -0.56 6.50 -6.97
C TYR A 262 0.05 6.31 -5.57
N TYR A 263 1.00 5.39 -5.41
CA TYR A 263 1.68 5.12 -4.14
C TYR A 263 2.41 6.35 -3.61
N ASN A 264 3.12 7.06 -4.46
CA ASN A 264 3.88 8.25 -4.09
C ASN A 264 2.98 9.45 -3.77
N HIS A 265 1.91 9.67 -4.55
CA HIS A 265 1.16 10.94 -4.54
C HIS A 265 -0.24 10.86 -3.90
N GLN A 266 -0.83 9.67 -3.78
CA GLN A 266 -2.23 9.54 -3.35
C GLN A 266 -2.43 8.52 -2.23
N ARG A 267 -1.52 7.55 -2.08
CA ARG A 267 -1.68 6.50 -1.09
C ARG A 267 -1.26 6.98 0.29
N LEU A 268 -2.24 7.28 1.15
CA LEU A 268 -2.00 7.67 2.53
C LEU A 268 -1.40 6.52 3.35
N GLN A 269 -0.46 6.85 4.23
CA GLN A 269 0.25 5.90 5.08
C GLN A 269 0.23 6.37 6.55
N ARG A 270 -0.33 5.54 7.44
CA ARG A 270 -0.45 5.86 8.87
C ARG A 270 0.89 6.01 9.57
N ASN A 271 1.90 5.24 9.16
CA ASN A 271 3.26 5.35 9.67
C ASN A 271 3.97 6.66 9.25
N LEU A 272 3.41 7.40 8.29
CA LEU A 272 3.85 8.74 7.88
C LEU A 272 2.96 9.85 8.47
N GLY A 273 2.11 9.53 9.45
CA GLY A 273 1.16 10.49 10.02
C GLY A 273 -0.06 10.75 9.13
N VAL A 274 -0.52 9.73 8.38
CA VAL A 274 -1.63 9.80 7.41
C VAL A 274 -1.30 10.75 6.23
N LEU A 275 -0.03 10.79 5.85
CA LEU A 275 0.46 11.51 4.67
C LEU A 275 0.78 10.54 3.53
N THR A 276 0.81 11.06 2.32
CA THR A 276 1.45 10.34 1.21
C THR A 276 2.97 10.45 1.31
N PRO A 277 3.74 9.56 0.68
CA PRO A 277 5.20 9.68 0.59
C PRO A 277 5.66 11.08 0.12
N MET A 278 5.06 11.60 -0.94
CA MET A 278 5.44 12.92 -1.47
C MET A 278 5.04 14.07 -0.55
N GLN A 279 3.89 14.02 0.10
CA GLN A 279 3.53 15.02 1.12
C GLN A 279 4.55 15.04 2.26
N LYS A 280 4.98 13.87 2.75
CA LYS A 280 6.02 13.77 3.78
C LYS A 280 7.35 14.36 3.31
N HIS A 281 7.73 14.10 2.05
CA HIS A 281 8.93 14.63 1.42
C HIS A 281 8.90 16.18 1.32
N GLU A 282 7.80 16.73 0.80
CA GLU A 282 7.63 18.17 0.63
C GLU A 282 7.58 18.93 1.96
N LEU A 283 6.96 18.36 2.99
CA LEU A 283 6.98 18.94 4.33
C LEU A 283 8.38 19.08 4.89
N TYR A 284 9.27 18.13 4.64
CA TYR A 284 10.67 18.23 5.07
C TYR A 284 11.42 19.34 4.32
N LYS A 285 11.17 19.48 3.00
CA LYS A 285 11.82 20.54 2.20
C LYS A 285 11.37 21.95 2.56
N ALA A 286 10.14 22.07 3.10
CA ALA A 286 9.58 23.34 3.50
C ALA A 286 9.96 23.76 4.93
N ALA A 287 10.55 22.85 5.73
CA ALA A 287 10.97 23.09 7.11
C ALA A 287 12.41 23.60 7.19
#